data_928a0f78c2125173a079bb2b138ceb6f
#
_entry.id   928a0f78c2125173a079bb2b138ceb6f
#
_cell.length_a   1.000
_cell.length_b   1.000
_cell.length_c   1.000
_cell.angle_alpha   90.00
_cell.angle_beta   90.00
_cell.angle_gamma   90.00
#
_symmetry.space_group_name_H-M   'P 1'
#
loop_
_entity.id
_entity.type
_entity.pdbx_description
1 polymer ?
#
loop_
_entity_poly.entity_id
_entity_poly.type
_entity_poly.pdbx_seq_one_letter_code
_entity_poly.pdbx_strand_id
1 'polypeptide(L)'
;MSAPELSAIEVAAALERGELAAVDVREPAEWDAGHIAGALWIPMGELAERVSELPQGRLAIVCRSGARSGVVADWLERSGVDAVNLAGGMQAWHAASLPIEPVDGWIA
;
A
#
# COMPACT_ATOMS: atom_id res chain seq x y z
N MET A 1 -18.29 -6.64 -4.21
CA MET A 1 -17.74 -6.66 -2.84
C MET A 1 -16.44 -5.87 -2.80
N SER A 2 -16.24 -5.13 -1.73
CA SER A 2 -15.00 -4.38 -1.53
C SER A 2 -13.91 -5.30 -0.97
N ALA A 3 -12.65 -5.00 -1.27
CA ALA A 3 -11.53 -5.66 -0.64
C ALA A 3 -11.56 -5.37 0.87
N PRO A 4 -11.07 -6.30 1.71
CA PRO A 4 -10.95 -6.05 3.14
C PRO A 4 -10.03 -4.86 3.43
N GLU A 5 -10.27 -4.21 4.56
CA GLU A 5 -9.38 -3.15 5.05
C GLU A 5 -8.66 -3.61 6.30
N LEU A 6 -7.38 -3.25 6.39
CA LEU A 6 -6.59 -3.43 7.60
C LEU A 6 -6.08 -2.07 8.06
N SER A 7 -5.99 -1.90 9.38
CA SER A 7 -5.42 -0.68 9.96
C SER A 7 -3.91 -0.61 9.72
N ALA A 8 -3.33 0.58 9.90
CA ALA A 8 -1.89 0.76 9.79
C ALA A 8 -1.12 -0.16 10.76
N ILE A 9 -1.60 -0.29 11.99
CA ILE A 9 -0.98 -1.17 12.99
C ILE A 9 -1.04 -2.63 12.53
N GLU A 10 -2.19 -3.08 12.01
CA GLU A 10 -2.34 -4.44 11.52
C GLU A 10 -1.44 -4.73 10.32
N VAL A 11 -1.35 -3.77 9.38
CA VAL A 11 -0.46 -3.92 8.23
C VAL A 11 1.01 -3.97 8.67
N ALA A 12 1.41 -3.08 9.58
CA ALA A 12 2.78 -3.05 10.08
C ALA A 12 3.16 -4.39 10.74
N ALA A 13 2.28 -4.94 11.57
CA ALA A 13 2.51 -6.23 12.21
C ALA A 13 2.62 -7.37 11.19
N ALA A 14 1.75 -7.38 10.18
CA ALA A 14 1.76 -8.40 9.14
C ALA A 14 3.00 -8.31 8.26
N LEU A 15 3.46 -7.10 7.93
CA LEU A 15 4.72 -6.88 7.20
C LEU A 15 5.90 -7.46 7.98
N GLU A 16 5.95 -7.19 9.28
CA GLU A 16 7.02 -7.67 10.15
C GLU A 16 7.07 -9.19 10.21
N ARG A 17 5.91 -9.84 10.17
CA ARG A 17 5.81 -11.31 10.17
C ARG A 17 5.97 -11.92 8.78
N GLY A 18 6.14 -11.12 7.72
CA GLY A 18 6.23 -11.63 6.37
C GLY A 18 4.92 -12.19 5.82
N GLU A 19 3.78 -11.78 6.38
CA GLU A 19 2.47 -12.30 6.00
C GLU A 19 1.83 -11.58 4.83
N LEU A 20 2.34 -10.40 4.48
CA LEU A 20 1.92 -9.67 3.29
C LEU A 20 3.05 -8.77 2.79
N ALA A 21 2.88 -8.25 1.58
CA ALA A 21 3.79 -7.28 0.99
C ALA A 21 3.02 -5.98 0.70
N ALA A 22 3.65 -4.83 0.88
CA ALA A 22 3.02 -3.54 0.60
C ALA A 22 3.28 -3.12 -0.85
N VAL A 23 2.25 -2.62 -1.50
CA VAL A 23 2.32 -2.07 -2.86
C VAL A 23 1.78 -0.65 -2.82
N ASP A 24 2.65 0.32 -3.08
CA ASP A 24 2.31 1.75 -3.07
C ASP A 24 1.93 2.18 -4.48
N VAL A 25 0.75 2.76 -4.63
CA VAL A 25 0.20 3.13 -5.95
C VAL A 25 0.15 4.64 -6.16
N ARG A 26 0.91 5.40 -5.35
CA ARG A 26 0.94 6.85 -5.40
C ARG A 26 1.81 7.38 -6.53
N GLU A 27 1.76 8.71 -6.72
CA GLU A 27 2.58 9.39 -7.71
C GLU A 27 4.02 9.56 -7.24
N PRO A 28 4.98 9.82 -8.18
CA PRO A 28 6.40 9.89 -7.83
C PRO A 28 6.74 10.86 -6.70
N ALA A 29 6.16 12.06 -6.70
CA ALA A 29 6.45 13.05 -5.67
C ALA A 29 5.99 12.60 -4.28
N GLU A 30 4.86 11.87 -4.21
CA GLU A 30 4.37 11.31 -2.95
C GLU A 30 5.30 10.22 -2.43
N TRP A 31 5.73 9.32 -3.31
CA TRP A 31 6.66 8.25 -2.96
C TRP A 31 8.00 8.81 -2.46
N ASP A 32 8.54 9.78 -3.20
CA ASP A 32 9.84 10.38 -2.85
C ASP A 32 9.81 11.09 -1.50
N ALA A 33 8.69 11.70 -1.13
CA ALA A 33 8.56 12.43 0.13
C ALA A 33 8.63 11.50 1.35
N GLY A 34 8.04 10.32 1.25
CA GLY A 34 8.07 9.34 2.33
C GLY A 34 7.21 8.13 2.00
N HIS A 35 7.75 6.94 2.23
CA HIS A 35 7.09 5.67 1.90
C HIS A 35 7.48 4.57 2.89
N ILE A 36 6.76 3.46 2.84
CA ILE A 36 7.04 2.29 3.68
C ILE A 36 8.29 1.58 3.14
N ALA A 37 9.25 1.31 4.01
CA ALA A 37 10.46 0.57 3.65
C ALA A 37 10.10 -0.82 3.09
N GLY A 38 10.71 -1.19 1.97
CA GLY A 38 10.48 -2.49 1.35
C GLY A 38 9.20 -2.58 0.51
N ALA A 39 8.39 -1.53 0.46
CA ALA A 39 7.21 -1.52 -0.40
C ALA A 39 7.59 -1.50 -1.88
N LEU A 40 6.83 -2.22 -2.70
CA LEU A 40 6.94 -2.12 -4.15
C LEU A 40 6.15 -0.89 -4.59
N TRP A 41 6.76 -0.04 -5.39
CA TRP A 41 6.08 1.15 -5.89
C TRP A 41 5.70 0.96 -7.36
N ILE A 42 4.41 1.01 -7.63
CA ILE A 42 3.85 1.01 -8.99
C ILE A 42 2.75 2.04 -9.02
N PRO A 43 2.93 3.19 -9.70
CA PRO A 43 1.87 4.19 -9.79
C PRO A 43 0.58 3.58 -10.33
N MET A 44 -0.55 4.03 -9.81
CA MET A 44 -1.87 3.50 -10.17
C MET A 44 -2.09 3.44 -11.68
N GLY A 45 -1.65 4.47 -12.42
CA GLY A 45 -1.81 4.53 -13.87
C GLY A 45 -0.99 3.51 -14.65
N GLU A 46 -0.01 2.87 -14.02
CA GLU A 46 0.85 1.86 -14.66
C GLU A 46 0.51 0.45 -14.22
N LEU A 47 -0.35 0.30 -13.23
CA LEU A 47 -0.55 -0.99 -12.57
C LEU A 47 -1.09 -2.07 -13.52
N ALA A 48 -2.05 -1.73 -14.37
CA ALA A 48 -2.66 -2.70 -15.29
C ALA A 48 -1.62 -3.34 -16.21
N GLU A 49 -0.61 -2.58 -16.63
CA GLU A 49 0.47 -3.06 -17.51
C GLU A 49 1.56 -3.79 -16.73
N ARG A 50 1.62 -3.61 -15.41
CA ARG A 50 2.70 -4.12 -14.56
C ARG A 50 2.24 -5.15 -13.53
N VAL A 51 1.06 -5.71 -13.72
CA VAL A 51 0.49 -6.72 -12.81
C VAL A 51 1.43 -7.91 -12.60
N SER A 52 2.20 -8.28 -13.62
CA SER A 52 3.14 -9.39 -13.51
C SER A 52 4.29 -9.13 -12.53
N GLU A 53 4.50 -7.88 -12.13
CA GLU A 53 5.54 -7.52 -11.15
C GLU A 53 5.06 -7.67 -9.71
N LEU A 54 3.77 -7.91 -9.48
CA LEU A 54 3.22 -8.02 -8.13
C LEU A 54 3.77 -9.27 -7.42
N PRO A 55 4.13 -9.15 -6.13
CA PRO A 55 4.56 -10.31 -5.35
C PRO A 55 3.44 -11.35 -5.22
N GLN A 56 3.82 -12.59 -5.02
CA GLN A 56 2.90 -13.65 -4.67
C GLN A 56 2.39 -13.45 -3.24
N GLY A 57 1.17 -13.94 -2.97
CA GLY A 57 0.59 -13.90 -1.64
C GLY A 57 -0.26 -12.65 -1.41
N ARG A 58 -0.51 -12.35 -0.14
CA ARG A 58 -1.37 -11.23 0.22
C ARG A 58 -0.65 -9.90 0.04
N LEU A 59 -1.36 -8.91 -0.54
CA LEU A 59 -0.84 -7.57 -0.78
C LEU A 59 -1.64 -6.55 0.01
N ALA A 60 -0.95 -5.60 0.65
CA ALA A 60 -1.58 -4.41 1.20
C ALA A 60 -1.35 -3.26 0.24
N ILE A 61 -2.44 -2.70 -0.28
CA ILE A 61 -2.37 -1.62 -1.27
C ILE A 61 -2.41 -0.29 -0.53
N VAL A 62 -1.51 0.62 -0.90
CA VAL A 62 -1.25 1.84 -0.14
C VAL A 62 -1.37 3.05 -1.04
N CYS A 63 -2.10 4.06 -0.57
CA CYS A 63 -2.07 5.40 -1.15
C CYS A 63 -2.00 6.44 -0.02
N ARG A 64 -2.30 7.70 -0.31
CA ARG A 64 -2.21 8.76 0.71
C ARG A 64 -3.27 8.62 1.79
N SER A 65 -4.54 8.46 1.39
CA SER A 65 -5.69 8.45 2.31
C SER A 65 -6.50 7.17 2.32
N GLY A 66 -6.19 6.23 1.43
CA GLY A 66 -6.92 4.97 1.29
C GLY A 66 -7.94 4.94 0.15
N ALA A 67 -8.20 6.06 -0.52
CA ALA A 67 -9.21 6.12 -1.58
C ALA A 67 -8.75 5.44 -2.88
N ARG A 68 -7.62 5.87 -3.42
CA ARG A 68 -7.07 5.28 -4.65
C ARG A 68 -6.73 3.81 -4.46
N SER A 69 -6.09 3.50 -3.33
CA SER A 69 -5.71 2.12 -3.02
C SER A 69 -6.90 1.22 -2.80
N GLY A 70 -8.01 1.75 -2.28
CA GLY A 70 -9.26 1.00 -2.15
C GLY A 70 -9.80 0.55 -3.51
N VAL A 71 -9.80 1.44 -4.49
CA VAL A 71 -10.21 1.12 -5.87
C VAL A 71 -9.31 0.05 -6.47
N VAL A 72 -8.00 0.18 -6.29
CA VAL A 72 -7.02 -0.79 -6.79
C VAL A 72 -7.18 -2.15 -6.11
N ALA A 73 -7.33 -2.15 -4.79
CA ALA A 73 -7.50 -3.40 -4.03
C ALA A 73 -8.77 -4.14 -4.47
N ASP A 74 -9.88 -3.42 -4.69
CA ASP A 74 -11.12 -4.01 -5.19
C ASP A 74 -10.93 -4.64 -6.57
N TRP A 75 -10.23 -3.94 -7.45
CA TRP A 75 -9.94 -4.44 -8.79
C TRP A 75 -9.08 -5.71 -8.75
N LEU A 76 -8.06 -5.71 -7.91
CA LEU A 76 -7.18 -6.88 -7.74
C LEU A 76 -7.95 -8.07 -7.17
N GLU A 77 -8.80 -7.84 -6.16
CA GLU A 77 -9.64 -8.90 -5.58
C GLU A 77 -10.53 -9.53 -6.63
N ARG A 78 -11.17 -8.72 -7.46
CA ARG A 78 -12.01 -9.23 -8.56
C ARG A 78 -11.21 -10.00 -9.59
N SER A 79 -9.92 -9.73 -9.69
CA SER A 79 -9.01 -10.42 -10.61
C SER A 79 -8.37 -11.66 -10.00
N GLY A 80 -8.75 -12.02 -8.78
CA GLY A 80 -8.23 -13.22 -8.11
C GLY A 80 -6.96 -13.01 -7.30
N VAL A 81 -6.55 -11.75 -7.08
CA VAL A 81 -5.39 -11.42 -6.25
C VAL A 81 -5.84 -11.16 -4.81
N ASP A 82 -5.16 -11.75 -3.84
CA ASP A 82 -5.47 -11.53 -2.42
C ASP A 82 -4.94 -10.15 -1.99
N ALA A 83 -5.81 -9.16 -2.04
CA ALA A 83 -5.46 -7.78 -1.75
C ALA A 83 -6.31 -7.21 -0.63
N VAL A 84 -5.67 -6.42 0.24
CA VAL A 84 -6.35 -5.63 1.26
C VAL A 84 -5.99 -4.16 1.07
N ASN A 85 -6.83 -3.26 1.54
CA ASN A 85 -6.56 -1.83 1.52
C ASN A 85 -5.99 -1.39 2.87
N LEU A 86 -4.91 -0.63 2.85
CA LEU A 86 -4.43 0.04 4.06
C LEU A 86 -5.39 1.17 4.40
N ALA A 87 -6.20 0.98 5.43
CA ALA A 87 -7.19 1.95 5.86
C ALA A 87 -6.53 3.27 6.27
N GLY A 88 -7.00 4.37 5.70
CA GLY A 88 -6.44 5.70 5.95
C GLY A 88 -5.10 5.96 5.28
N GLY A 89 -4.53 4.99 4.57
CA GLY A 89 -3.32 5.15 3.79
C GLY A 89 -2.10 5.62 4.56
N MET A 90 -1.19 6.29 3.87
CA MET A 90 0.03 6.81 4.48
C MET A 90 -0.24 7.87 5.56
N GLN A 91 -1.37 8.57 5.48
CA GLN A 91 -1.77 9.50 6.55
C GLN A 91 -1.97 8.76 7.87
N ALA A 92 -2.69 7.64 7.86
CA ALA A 92 -2.90 6.82 9.06
C ALA A 92 -1.59 6.16 9.52
N TRP A 93 -0.77 5.70 8.58
CA TRP A 93 0.53 5.11 8.87
C TRP A 93 1.42 6.10 9.66
N HIS A 94 1.53 7.31 9.15
CA HIS A 94 2.35 8.35 9.77
C HIS A 94 1.77 8.80 11.11
N ALA A 95 0.44 8.93 11.20
CA ALA A 95 -0.25 9.29 12.45
C ALA A 95 -0.04 8.25 13.56
N ALA A 96 0.16 6.98 13.18
CA ALA A 96 0.46 5.89 14.12
C ALA A 96 1.96 5.84 14.47
N SER A 97 2.75 6.80 14.03
CA SER A 97 4.20 6.88 14.25
C SER A 97 4.97 5.67 13.73
N LEU A 98 4.47 5.05 12.67
CA LEU A 98 5.15 3.93 12.03
C LEU A 98 6.26 4.44 11.11
N PRO A 99 7.34 3.67 10.92
CA PRO A 99 8.53 4.17 10.20
C PRO A 99 8.28 4.37 8.72
N ILE A 100 8.91 5.40 8.17
CA ILE A 100 8.95 5.69 6.74
C ILE A 100 10.38 5.90 6.28
N GLU A 101 10.60 5.82 4.98
CA GLU A 101 11.86 6.16 4.33
C GLU A 101 11.62 7.33 3.37
N PRO A 102 12.49 8.34 3.35
CA PRO A 102 13.60 8.55 4.29
C PRO A 102 13.10 8.83 5.71
N VAL A 103 13.97 8.65 6.71
CA VAL A 103 13.60 8.80 8.13
C VAL A 103 13.01 10.18 8.44
N ASP A 104 13.51 11.22 7.78
CA ASP A 104 13.05 12.59 7.92
C ASP A 104 11.98 12.97 6.87
N GLY A 105 11.42 11.98 6.22
CA GLY A 105 10.37 12.16 5.22
C GLY A 105 9.06 12.62 5.82
N TRP A 106 8.10 12.88 4.95
CA TRP A 106 6.76 13.34 5.31
C TRP A 106 5.75 12.81 4.29
N ILE A 107 4.47 12.97 4.61
CA ILE A 107 3.41 12.49 3.72
C ILE A 107 2.93 13.67 2.85
N ALA A 108 3.33 13.63 1.61
CA ALA A 108 3.01 14.66 0.63
C ALA A 108 1.51 14.67 0.28
#